data_5432960b10f3722d1e43d0f8727e70f8
#
_entry.id   5432960b10f3722d1e43d0f8727e70f8
#
_cell.length_a   1.000
_cell.length_b   1.000
_cell.length_c   1.000
_cell.angle_alpha   90.00
_cell.angle_beta   90.00
_cell.angle_gamma   90.00
#
_symmetry.space_group_name_H-M   'P 1'
#
loop_
_entity.id
_entity.type
_entity.pdbx_description
1 polymer ?
#
loop_
_entity_poly.entity_id
_entity_poly.type
_entity_poly.pdbx_seq_one_letter_code
_entity_poly.pdbx_strand_id
1 'polypeptide(L)'
;MAGFCVAPSLALAQPASAPAGPAEAGKLTVEAQAARTMQARNLAASCAVCHGTDGKPPADGPIPRLAGRQQADLVELMFNFKNGKRSGTVMPQIAKGYSDAQILAMAAWFADQK
;
A
#
# COMPACT_ATOMS: atom_id res chain seq x y z
N MET A 1 11.57 26.53 59.27
CA MET A 1 12.58 25.66 58.65
C MET A 1 11.83 24.68 57.76
N ALA A 2 11.73 24.96 56.45
CA ALA A 2 11.03 24.10 55.48
C ALA A 2 12.11 23.39 54.63
N GLY A 3 12.21 22.05 54.82
CA GLY A 3 13.15 21.22 54.08
C GLY A 3 12.58 20.84 52.73
N PHE A 4 13.21 21.27 51.66
CA PHE A 4 12.91 20.82 50.29
C PHE A 4 13.57 19.46 50.06
N CYS A 5 12.79 18.39 49.92
CA CYS A 5 13.27 17.12 49.45
C CYS A 5 13.33 17.17 47.92
N VAL A 6 14.52 17.23 47.34
CA VAL A 6 14.79 17.06 45.94
C VAL A 6 14.89 15.57 45.66
N ALA A 7 13.89 15.01 44.93
CA ALA A 7 13.95 13.64 44.47
C ALA A 7 14.85 13.55 43.21
N PRO A 8 15.77 12.56 43.12
CA PRO A 8 16.56 12.37 41.92
C PRO A 8 15.69 11.75 40.82
N SER A 9 15.54 12.44 39.69
CA SER A 9 14.96 11.90 38.48
C SER A 9 15.84 10.78 37.92
N LEU A 10 15.40 9.54 38.02
CA LEU A 10 15.99 8.44 37.23
C LEU A 10 15.67 8.66 35.75
N ALA A 11 16.66 9.14 35.01
CA ALA A 11 16.60 9.09 33.54
C ALA A 11 16.72 7.62 33.11
N LEU A 12 15.61 7.05 32.63
CA LEU A 12 15.62 5.77 31.95
C LEU A 12 16.38 5.96 30.63
N ALA A 13 17.62 5.52 30.59
CA ALA A 13 18.41 5.43 29.37
C ALA A 13 17.73 4.39 28.46
N GLN A 14 17.15 4.83 27.36
CA GLN A 14 16.69 3.93 26.31
C GLN A 14 17.92 3.25 25.71
N PRO A 15 17.90 1.90 25.56
CA PRO A 15 18.99 1.22 24.86
C PRO A 15 19.00 1.73 23.40
N ALA A 16 20.15 2.28 23.00
CA ALA A 16 20.39 2.59 21.60
C ALA A 16 20.24 1.29 20.79
N SER A 17 19.31 1.26 19.83
CA SER A 17 19.15 0.12 18.92
C SER A 17 20.47 -0.07 18.18
N ALA A 18 21.16 -1.19 18.43
CA ALA A 18 22.36 -1.54 17.70
C ALA A 18 22.00 -1.71 16.20
N PRO A 19 22.91 -1.33 15.27
CA PRO A 19 22.66 -1.55 13.86
C PRO A 19 22.50 -3.07 13.63
N ALA A 20 21.42 -3.45 12.95
CA ALA A 20 21.12 -4.84 12.65
C ALA A 20 22.24 -5.47 11.80
N GLY A 21 22.69 -6.68 12.17
CA GLY A 21 23.66 -7.45 11.37
C GLY A 21 23.09 -7.88 10.01
N PRO A 22 23.92 -8.38 9.07
CA PRO A 22 23.48 -8.74 7.71
C PRO A 22 22.34 -9.77 7.68
N ALA A 23 22.30 -10.72 8.59
CA ALA A 23 21.23 -11.72 8.69
C ALA A 23 19.90 -11.11 9.20
N GLU A 24 19.97 -10.18 10.13
CA GLU A 24 18.79 -9.44 10.62
C GLU A 24 18.27 -8.45 9.58
N ALA A 25 19.14 -7.81 8.79
CA ALA A 25 18.75 -6.97 7.67
C ALA A 25 17.99 -7.76 6.60
N GLY A 26 18.41 -8.99 6.28
CA GLY A 26 17.70 -9.91 5.38
C GLY A 26 16.32 -10.30 5.91
N LYS A 27 16.20 -10.61 7.19
CA LYS A 27 14.93 -10.92 7.85
C LYS A 27 13.97 -9.74 7.83
N LEU A 28 14.45 -8.54 8.17
CA LEU A 28 13.66 -7.31 8.12
C LEU A 28 13.18 -7.00 6.69
N THR A 29 13.99 -7.30 5.67
CA THR A 29 13.60 -7.13 4.27
C THR A 29 12.46 -8.05 3.88
N VAL A 30 12.48 -9.32 4.30
CA VAL A 30 11.41 -10.29 4.04
C VAL A 30 10.11 -9.87 4.75
N GLU A 31 10.19 -9.49 6.01
CA GLU A 31 9.04 -9.02 6.77
C GLU A 31 8.47 -7.72 6.19
N ALA A 32 9.33 -6.78 5.81
CA ALA A 32 8.91 -5.54 5.18
C ALA A 32 8.23 -5.78 3.81
N GLN A 33 8.73 -6.74 3.04
CA GLN A 33 8.12 -7.13 1.76
C GLN A 33 6.74 -7.76 1.98
N ALA A 34 6.60 -8.66 2.95
CA ALA A 34 5.32 -9.26 3.31
C ALA A 34 4.30 -8.19 3.75
N ALA A 35 4.72 -7.24 4.59
CA ALA A 35 3.87 -6.14 5.03
C ALA A 35 3.41 -5.27 3.85
N ARG A 36 4.28 -4.96 2.91
CA ARG A 36 3.94 -4.20 1.68
C ARG A 36 2.93 -4.95 0.82
N THR A 37 3.11 -6.24 0.66
CA THR A 37 2.18 -7.10 -0.11
C THR A 37 0.80 -7.11 0.55
N MET A 38 0.73 -7.27 1.87
CA MET A 38 -0.53 -7.21 2.60
C MET A 38 -1.19 -5.84 2.50
N GLN A 39 -0.42 -4.77 2.59
CA GLN A 39 -0.93 -3.41 2.42
C GLN A 39 -1.49 -3.21 1.00
N ALA A 40 -0.78 -3.63 -0.03
CA ALA A 40 -1.24 -3.54 -1.41
C ALA A 40 -2.54 -4.33 -1.63
N ARG A 41 -2.63 -5.55 -1.08
CA ARG A 41 -3.86 -6.36 -1.10
C ARG A 41 -5.03 -5.66 -0.42
N ASN A 42 -4.80 -5.09 0.75
CA ASN A 42 -5.84 -4.37 1.49
C ASN A 42 -6.34 -3.13 0.73
N LEU A 43 -5.45 -2.39 0.10
CA LEU A 43 -5.81 -1.27 -0.77
C LEU A 43 -6.62 -1.74 -1.99
N ALA A 44 -6.19 -2.83 -2.63
CA ALA A 44 -6.83 -3.42 -3.79
C ALA A 44 -8.21 -4.05 -3.49
N ALA A 45 -8.47 -4.41 -2.24
CA ALA A 45 -9.72 -5.06 -1.83
C ALA A 45 -10.96 -4.22 -2.16
N SER A 46 -10.87 -2.91 -2.06
CA SER A 46 -11.97 -1.99 -2.39
C SER A 46 -12.37 -2.03 -3.87
N CYS A 47 -11.43 -2.37 -4.75
CA CYS A 47 -11.68 -2.48 -6.19
C CYS A 47 -12.56 -3.69 -6.55
N ALA A 48 -12.60 -4.70 -5.68
CA ALA A 48 -13.37 -5.93 -5.88
C ALA A 48 -14.88 -5.69 -6.01
N VAL A 49 -15.39 -4.62 -5.39
CA VAL A 49 -16.82 -4.27 -5.47
C VAL A 49 -17.30 -4.13 -6.92
N CYS A 50 -16.45 -3.59 -7.80
CA CYS A 50 -16.77 -3.42 -9.22
C CYS A 50 -15.96 -4.36 -10.13
N HIS A 51 -14.67 -4.53 -9.85
CA HIS A 51 -13.75 -5.29 -10.70
C HIS A 51 -13.66 -6.79 -10.36
N GLY A 52 -14.48 -7.27 -9.42
CA GLY A 52 -14.48 -8.66 -8.98
C GLY A 52 -13.33 -8.99 -8.02
N THR A 53 -13.47 -10.10 -7.33
CA THR A 53 -12.44 -10.61 -6.40
C THR A 53 -11.11 -10.75 -7.12
N ASP A 54 -10.06 -10.21 -6.53
CA ASP A 54 -8.70 -10.17 -7.09
C ASP A 54 -8.62 -9.52 -8.50
N GLY A 55 -9.58 -8.67 -8.84
CA GLY A 55 -9.62 -8.02 -10.15
C GLY A 55 -10.12 -8.91 -11.28
N LYS A 56 -10.95 -9.91 -10.96
CA LYS A 56 -11.54 -10.89 -11.91
C LYS A 56 -13.05 -10.73 -11.98
N PRO A 57 -13.58 -9.78 -12.76
CA PRO A 57 -15.01 -9.61 -12.93
C PRO A 57 -15.59 -10.75 -13.78
N PRO A 58 -16.94 -10.91 -13.84
CA PRO A 58 -17.58 -11.81 -14.79
C PRO A 58 -17.11 -11.53 -16.22
N ALA A 59 -16.92 -12.60 -17.01
CA ALA A 59 -16.34 -12.50 -18.35
C ALA A 59 -17.16 -11.62 -19.32
N ASP A 60 -18.49 -11.62 -19.16
CA ASP A 60 -19.42 -10.88 -20.02
C ASP A 60 -19.83 -9.52 -19.46
N GLY A 61 -19.16 -9.07 -18.37
CA GLY A 61 -19.47 -7.82 -17.71
C GLY A 61 -18.81 -6.61 -18.38
N PRO A 62 -19.38 -5.40 -18.19
CA PRO A 62 -18.84 -4.17 -18.76
C PRO A 62 -17.60 -3.67 -18.01
N ILE A 63 -17.29 -4.24 -16.85
CA ILE A 63 -16.19 -3.80 -16.00
C ILE A 63 -14.91 -4.54 -16.40
N PRO A 64 -13.81 -3.82 -16.67
CA PRO A 64 -12.60 -4.46 -17.17
C PRO A 64 -11.89 -5.29 -16.10
N ARG A 65 -11.30 -6.40 -16.53
CA ARG A 65 -10.42 -7.23 -15.71
C ARG A 65 -9.13 -6.47 -15.37
N LEU A 66 -8.69 -6.57 -14.13
CA LEU A 66 -7.43 -6.01 -13.63
C LEU A 66 -6.37 -7.10 -13.45
N ALA A 67 -6.77 -8.30 -13.04
CA ALA A 67 -5.87 -9.42 -12.76
C ALA A 67 -5.01 -9.79 -13.97
N GLY A 68 -3.70 -9.90 -13.74
CA GLY A 68 -2.74 -10.34 -14.75
C GLY A 68 -2.42 -9.29 -15.84
N ARG A 69 -2.93 -8.06 -15.73
CA ARG A 69 -2.51 -6.97 -16.62
C ARG A 69 -1.12 -6.48 -16.24
N GLN A 70 -0.41 -5.92 -17.20
CA GLN A 70 0.90 -5.34 -16.92
C GLN A 70 0.78 -4.20 -15.92
N GLN A 71 1.69 -4.17 -14.95
CA GLN A 71 1.72 -3.13 -13.92
C GLN A 71 1.78 -1.73 -14.53
N ALA A 72 2.63 -1.54 -15.55
CA ALA A 72 2.80 -0.24 -16.21
C ALA A 72 1.49 0.28 -16.80
N ASP A 73 0.71 -0.59 -17.45
CA ASP A 73 -0.59 -0.23 -18.04
C ASP A 73 -1.59 0.20 -16.95
N LEU A 74 -1.65 -0.55 -15.86
CA LEU A 74 -2.54 -0.22 -14.73
C LEU A 74 -2.17 1.11 -14.09
N VAL A 75 -0.87 1.38 -13.93
CA VAL A 75 -0.35 2.64 -13.40
C VAL A 75 -0.73 3.80 -14.31
N GLU A 76 -0.48 3.66 -15.61
CA GLU A 76 -0.80 4.69 -16.59
C GLU A 76 -2.30 5.01 -16.61
N LEU A 77 -3.15 3.99 -16.64
CA LEU A 77 -4.61 4.15 -16.61
C LEU A 77 -5.06 4.90 -15.37
N MET A 78 -4.56 4.52 -14.18
CA MET A 78 -4.92 5.17 -12.93
C MET A 78 -4.46 6.62 -12.87
N PHE A 79 -3.24 6.92 -13.33
CA PHE A 79 -2.77 8.30 -13.42
C PHE A 79 -3.56 9.13 -14.42
N ASN A 80 -3.95 8.55 -15.55
CA ASN A 80 -4.76 9.23 -16.55
C ASN A 80 -6.15 9.57 -16.00
N PHE A 81 -6.77 8.69 -15.22
CA PHE A 81 -8.01 9.00 -14.48
C PHE A 81 -7.78 10.07 -13.40
N LYS A 82 -6.73 9.93 -12.59
CA LYS A 82 -6.42 10.84 -11.50
C LYS A 82 -6.19 12.26 -11.97
N ASN A 83 -5.49 12.41 -13.09
CA ASN A 83 -5.09 13.71 -13.66
C ASN A 83 -6.09 14.27 -14.69
N GLY A 84 -7.24 13.64 -14.87
CA GLY A 84 -8.27 14.09 -15.80
C GLY A 84 -7.96 13.90 -17.28
N LYS A 85 -6.89 13.16 -17.62
CA LYS A 85 -6.53 12.85 -19.02
C LYS A 85 -7.44 11.78 -19.65
N ARG A 86 -8.07 10.96 -18.82
CA ARG A 86 -9.02 9.94 -19.23
C ARG A 86 -10.36 10.19 -18.54
N SER A 87 -11.43 10.21 -19.33
CA SER A 87 -12.79 10.30 -18.83
C SER A 87 -13.30 8.94 -18.35
N GLY A 88 -14.26 8.96 -17.45
CA GLY A 88 -14.95 7.77 -16.94
C GLY A 88 -16.07 8.19 -15.99
N THR A 89 -16.98 7.27 -15.69
CA THR A 89 -18.12 7.56 -14.80
C THR A 89 -17.67 7.73 -13.36
N VAL A 90 -16.91 6.77 -12.80
CA VAL A 90 -16.50 6.77 -11.39
C VAL A 90 -14.99 6.73 -11.20
N MET A 91 -14.24 6.11 -12.12
CA MET A 91 -12.81 5.91 -11.97
C MET A 91 -12.00 7.20 -11.76
N PRO A 92 -12.32 8.34 -12.41
CA PRO A 92 -11.60 9.59 -12.12
C PRO A 92 -11.71 10.01 -10.66
N GLN A 93 -12.89 9.86 -10.06
CA GLN A 93 -13.08 10.20 -8.64
C GLN A 93 -12.40 9.19 -7.72
N ILE A 94 -12.48 7.90 -8.04
CA ILE A 94 -11.82 6.84 -7.28
C ILE A 94 -10.31 7.04 -7.30
N ALA A 95 -9.72 7.26 -8.46
CA ALA A 95 -8.28 7.43 -8.62
C ALA A 95 -7.71 8.62 -7.83
N LYS A 96 -8.47 9.70 -7.68
CA LYS A 96 -8.09 10.87 -6.87
C LYS A 96 -7.97 10.55 -5.38
N GLY A 97 -8.63 9.51 -4.90
CA GLY A 97 -8.57 9.07 -3.50
C GLY A 97 -7.27 8.37 -3.11
N TYR A 98 -6.42 8.02 -4.07
CA TYR A 98 -5.19 7.27 -3.82
C TYR A 98 -3.95 8.13 -4.09
N SER A 99 -2.92 7.96 -3.25
CA SER A 99 -1.60 8.52 -3.51
C SER A 99 -0.92 7.77 -4.67
N ASP A 100 0.11 8.38 -5.25
CA ASP A 100 0.87 7.75 -6.33
C ASP A 100 1.52 6.44 -5.86
N ALA A 101 2.06 6.42 -4.64
CA ALA A 101 2.63 5.21 -4.04
C ALA A 101 1.58 4.09 -3.86
N GLN A 102 0.35 4.43 -3.48
CA GLN A 102 -0.74 3.47 -3.36
C GLN A 102 -1.16 2.92 -4.73
N ILE A 103 -1.23 3.76 -5.75
CA ILE A 103 -1.50 3.32 -7.13
C ILE A 103 -0.44 2.35 -7.62
N LEU A 104 0.84 2.65 -7.41
CA LEU A 104 1.94 1.75 -7.76
C LEU A 104 1.83 0.40 -7.05
N ALA A 105 1.53 0.40 -5.76
CA ALA A 105 1.40 -0.82 -4.97
C ALA A 105 0.21 -1.68 -5.41
N MET A 106 -0.96 -1.08 -5.65
CA MET A 106 -2.15 -1.80 -6.13
C MET A 106 -1.93 -2.36 -7.53
N ALA A 107 -1.30 -1.60 -8.43
CA ALA A 107 -1.01 -2.05 -9.78
C ALA A 107 -0.08 -3.26 -9.80
N ALA A 108 0.96 -3.25 -8.95
CA ALA A 108 1.84 -4.40 -8.78
C ALA A 108 1.06 -5.63 -8.27
N TRP A 109 0.21 -5.45 -7.27
CA TRP A 109 -0.58 -6.54 -6.70
C TRP A 109 -1.52 -7.16 -7.75
N PHE A 110 -2.25 -6.35 -8.53
CA PHE A 110 -3.13 -6.87 -9.59
C PHE A 110 -2.37 -7.54 -10.73
N ALA A 111 -1.18 -7.04 -11.08
CA ALA A 111 -0.34 -7.66 -12.12
C ALA A 111 0.07 -9.10 -11.74
N ASP A 112 0.26 -9.37 -10.45
CA ASP A 112 0.62 -10.69 -9.93
C ASP A 112 -0.56 -11.66 -9.80
N GLN A 113 -1.80 -11.20 -9.96
CA GLN A 113 -2.98 -12.07 -9.90
C GLN A 113 -3.14 -12.87 -11.22
N LYS A 114 -3.47 -14.15 -11.11
CA LYS A 114 -3.65 -15.05 -12.27
C LYS A 114 -5.12 -15.32 -12.56
#